data_d334d2a2731e74dceef67b75be0ccf9b
#
_entry.id   d334d2a2731e74dceef67b75be0ccf9b
#
_cell.length_a   1.000
_cell.length_b   1.000
_cell.length_c   1.000
_cell.angle_alpha   90.00
_cell.angle_beta   90.00
_cell.angle_gamma   90.00
#
_symmetry.space_group_name_H-M   'P 1'
#
loop_
_entity.id
_entity.type
_entity.pdbx_description
1 polymer ?
#
loop_
_entity_poly.entity_id
_entity_poly.type
_entity_poly.pdbx_seq_one_letter_code
_entity_poly.pdbx_strand_id
1 'polypeptide(L)'
;MKIAMNLKAKALLATAVVSIGLFVNASPIWAEPQPLTIPSDGIVLQGKAKEKYVADYMKKFFSQMKPPAPFEAPAGWKMETVTVNGITLERMTADQKKSDRVLLQMHGGGYVGGMSNNHRILGLRQATLADAGEVYFVNYRLAPAHVYPAALEDAVAVYKELLNRGIKGENIILTGDSAGGNLAVELSLYLKENKLPQPGVIALASPWTTFEHKKGTSRYYNDEKDVILGKGTPLNIPVKDAKYKGKLSRKDPRLSPIYADLSGLPPMLIQAGGNALFLTESVRLAEKAAADGIPVTLTVYPGMSHDFALLLPEMQDSIDSLDEIADFANRYMK
;
A
#
# COMPACT_ATOMS: atom_id res chain seq x y z
N MET A 1 -10.19 12.07 47.37
CA MET A 1 -8.87 12.56 46.97
C MET A 1 -8.76 12.32 45.44
N LYS A 2 -9.01 13.35 44.63
CA LYS A 2 -9.02 13.28 43.18
C LYS A 2 -7.56 13.44 42.69
N ILE A 3 -7.01 12.44 42.01
CA ILE A 3 -5.71 12.54 41.39
C ILE A 3 -5.94 13.08 39.96
N ALA A 4 -5.49 14.31 39.76
CA ALA A 4 -5.47 14.94 38.44
C ALA A 4 -4.40 14.27 37.56
N MET A 5 -4.81 13.58 36.54
CA MET A 5 -3.91 13.01 35.52
C MET A 5 -3.46 14.12 34.56
N ASN A 6 -2.18 14.22 34.43
CA ASN A 6 -1.37 15.24 33.78
C ASN A 6 -1.69 15.38 32.28
N LEU A 7 -2.25 16.51 31.86
CA LEU A 7 -2.57 16.86 30.47
C LEU A 7 -1.34 16.95 29.53
N LYS A 8 -0.13 16.96 30.10
CA LYS A 8 1.12 17.13 29.30
C LYS A 8 1.56 15.88 28.52
N ALA A 9 1.09 14.69 28.91
CA ALA A 9 1.46 13.45 28.20
C ALA A 9 0.64 13.21 26.92
N LYS A 10 -0.55 13.82 26.78
CA LYS A 10 -1.38 13.67 25.56
C LYS A 10 -0.99 14.60 24.43
N ALA A 11 -0.28 15.69 24.71
CA ALA A 11 0.17 16.63 23.70
C ALA A 11 1.44 16.18 22.96
N LEU A 12 2.27 15.32 23.58
CA LEU A 12 3.52 14.87 22.96
C LEU A 12 3.33 13.76 21.90
N LEU A 13 2.27 12.96 21.99
CA LEU A 13 2.01 11.90 21.00
C LEU A 13 1.34 12.41 19.71
N ALA A 14 0.60 13.52 19.80
CA ALA A 14 -0.04 14.11 18.61
C ALA A 14 0.96 14.88 17.72
N THR A 15 2.08 15.34 18.30
CA THR A 15 3.09 16.14 17.59
C THR A 15 4.12 15.29 16.83
N ALA A 16 4.28 14.03 17.18
CA ALA A 16 5.26 13.14 16.53
C ALA A 16 4.84 12.65 15.13
N VAL A 17 3.58 12.80 14.74
CA VAL A 17 3.06 12.38 13.43
C VAL A 17 3.04 13.52 12.41
N VAL A 18 3.18 14.78 12.85
CA VAL A 18 3.01 15.97 11.99
C VAL A 18 4.34 16.64 11.60
N SER A 19 5.48 16.26 12.18
CA SER A 19 6.75 16.96 11.96
C SER A 19 7.77 16.19 11.08
N ILE A 20 7.32 15.42 10.11
CA ILE A 20 8.20 14.82 9.08
C ILE A 20 8.16 15.68 7.80
N GLY A 21 8.50 16.92 7.95
CA GLY A 21 8.67 17.80 6.82
C GLY A 21 9.45 19.04 7.23
N LEU A 22 10.77 18.98 7.16
CA LEU A 22 11.73 20.08 7.05
C LEU A 22 12.97 19.82 7.92
N PHE A 23 13.96 19.14 7.37
CA PHE A 23 15.36 19.49 7.63
C PHE A 23 16.17 19.19 6.36
N VAL A 24 16.52 20.26 5.69
CA VAL A 24 17.61 20.28 4.72
C VAL A 24 18.89 20.29 5.53
N ASN A 25 19.80 19.32 5.36
CA ASN A 25 21.22 19.62 5.19
C ASN A 25 22.12 18.39 5.10
N ALA A 26 23.08 18.58 4.19
CA ALA A 26 24.38 17.93 4.04
C ALA A 26 24.37 16.44 3.67
N SER A 27 24.42 16.21 2.37
CA SER A 27 24.89 14.96 1.78
C SER A 27 26.34 14.70 2.19
N PRO A 28 26.66 13.51 2.69
CA PRO A 28 28.04 13.05 2.62
C PRO A 28 28.33 12.58 1.20
N ILE A 29 29.46 12.98 0.74
CA ILE A 29 30.21 12.68 -0.45
C ILE A 29 29.95 11.24 -0.97
N TRP A 30 29.30 11.14 -2.16
CA TRP A 30 29.46 10.09 -3.20
C TRP A 30 29.75 8.65 -2.73
N ALA A 31 28.78 8.00 -2.10
CA ALA A 31 28.70 6.54 -2.21
C ALA A 31 28.00 6.22 -3.53
N GLU A 32 28.55 5.32 -4.33
CA GLU A 32 27.91 4.81 -5.54
C GLU A 32 26.51 4.25 -5.21
N PRO A 33 25.50 4.50 -6.04
CA PRO A 33 24.17 3.93 -5.82
C PRO A 33 24.27 2.41 -5.66
N GLN A 34 23.73 1.90 -4.55
CA GLN A 34 23.77 0.46 -4.30
C GLN A 34 22.76 -0.25 -5.20
N PRO A 35 23.04 -1.46 -5.68
CA PRO A 35 22.12 -2.22 -6.50
C PRO A 35 20.83 -2.55 -5.71
N LEU A 36 19.70 -2.60 -6.43
CA LEU A 36 18.44 -3.07 -5.85
C LEU A 36 18.60 -4.55 -5.49
N THR A 37 18.49 -4.86 -4.21
CA THR A 37 18.50 -6.25 -3.76
C THR A 37 17.09 -6.84 -3.91
N ILE A 38 16.99 -7.89 -4.74
CA ILE A 38 15.82 -8.77 -4.81
C ILE A 38 16.23 -10.07 -4.12
N PRO A 39 15.70 -10.35 -2.91
CA PRO A 39 16.04 -11.59 -2.22
C PRO A 39 15.54 -12.78 -3.02
N SER A 40 16.36 -13.82 -3.16
CA SER A 40 15.98 -15.12 -3.74
C SER A 40 15.60 -16.14 -2.68
N ASP A 41 16.11 -15.95 -1.46
CA ASP A 41 15.90 -16.84 -0.33
C ASP A 41 15.52 -16.00 0.90
N GLY A 42 14.54 -16.46 1.64
CA GLY A 42 14.01 -15.78 2.80
C GLY A 42 14.02 -16.65 4.06
N ILE A 43 13.67 -16.01 5.18
CA ILE A 43 13.48 -16.70 6.44
C ILE A 43 12.19 -17.53 6.37
N VAL A 44 12.32 -18.84 6.45
CA VAL A 44 11.20 -19.80 6.45
C VAL A 44 10.87 -20.17 7.90
N LEU A 45 9.72 -19.75 8.38
CA LEU A 45 9.21 -20.10 9.71
C LEU A 45 7.73 -20.48 9.62
N GLN A 46 7.24 -21.27 10.59
CA GLN A 46 5.85 -21.71 10.66
C GLN A 46 5.28 -21.59 12.08
N GLY A 47 3.95 -21.50 12.16
CA GLY A 47 3.21 -21.52 13.42
C GLY A 47 3.71 -20.49 14.43
N LYS A 48 3.81 -20.87 15.70
CA LYS A 48 4.21 -19.99 16.80
C LYS A 48 5.61 -19.39 16.64
N ALA A 49 6.54 -20.11 15.98
CA ALA A 49 7.89 -19.57 15.74
C ALA A 49 7.85 -18.38 14.79
N LYS A 50 7.02 -18.44 13.72
CA LYS A 50 6.79 -17.33 12.82
C LYS A 50 6.14 -16.15 13.53
N GLU A 51 5.04 -16.38 14.24
CA GLU A 51 4.33 -15.32 14.98
C GLU A 51 5.25 -14.59 15.97
N LYS A 52 6.07 -15.36 16.71
CA LYS A 52 7.05 -14.78 17.63
C LYS A 52 8.11 -13.95 16.91
N TYR A 53 8.65 -14.45 15.81
CA TYR A 53 9.65 -13.70 15.01
C TYR A 53 9.08 -12.39 14.51
N VAL A 54 7.89 -12.42 13.90
CA VAL A 54 7.19 -11.24 13.37
C VAL A 54 6.95 -10.22 14.50
N ALA A 55 6.50 -10.67 15.67
CA ALA A 55 6.25 -9.79 16.82
C ALA A 55 7.55 -9.15 17.35
N ASP A 56 8.61 -9.92 17.52
CA ASP A 56 9.89 -9.44 18.02
C ASP A 56 10.54 -8.46 17.02
N TYR A 57 10.48 -8.77 15.73
CA TYR A 57 10.99 -7.91 14.67
C TYR A 57 10.26 -6.57 14.66
N MET A 58 8.92 -6.57 14.63
CA MET A 58 8.13 -5.35 14.61
C MET A 58 8.30 -4.51 15.88
N LYS A 59 8.41 -5.15 17.04
CA LYS A 59 8.75 -4.44 18.29
C LYS A 59 10.10 -3.73 18.19
N LYS A 60 11.11 -4.39 17.65
CA LYS A 60 12.44 -3.81 17.41
C LYS A 60 12.34 -2.68 16.39
N PHE A 61 11.65 -2.89 15.25
CA PHE A 61 11.44 -1.90 14.21
C PHE A 61 10.83 -0.61 14.78
N PHE A 62 9.72 -0.68 15.50
CA PHE A 62 9.08 0.48 16.10
C PHE A 62 9.93 1.17 17.18
N SER A 63 10.73 0.41 17.94
CA SER A 63 11.62 1.00 18.96
C SER A 63 12.83 1.74 18.38
N GLN A 64 13.18 1.44 17.13
CA GLN A 64 14.35 2.00 16.44
C GLN A 64 13.97 2.95 15.31
N MET A 65 12.67 3.27 15.15
CA MET A 65 12.22 4.21 14.11
C MET A 65 12.97 5.54 14.22
N LYS A 66 13.60 5.91 13.11
CA LYS A 66 14.26 7.19 12.92
C LYS A 66 13.58 7.93 11.78
N PRO A 67 13.73 9.28 11.70
CA PRO A 67 13.36 10.00 10.50
C PRO A 67 14.01 9.32 9.28
N PRO A 68 13.28 9.14 8.18
CA PRO A 68 13.82 8.48 7.00
C PRO A 68 14.98 9.30 6.43
N ALA A 69 16.04 8.61 6.04
CA ALA A 69 17.08 9.23 5.21
C ALA A 69 16.49 9.63 3.84
N PRO A 70 17.07 10.63 3.16
CA PRO A 70 16.74 10.88 1.77
C PRO A 70 16.84 9.59 0.96
N PHE A 71 15.88 9.38 0.04
CA PHE A 71 15.90 8.22 -0.83
C PHE A 71 16.80 8.52 -2.04
N GLU A 72 17.68 7.57 -2.32
CA GLU A 72 18.48 7.54 -3.53
C GLU A 72 18.06 6.36 -4.38
N ALA A 73 17.87 6.58 -5.68
CA ALA A 73 17.52 5.50 -6.59
C ALA A 73 18.66 4.46 -6.63
N PRO A 74 18.34 3.16 -6.54
CA PRO A 74 19.36 2.11 -6.64
C PRO A 74 19.98 2.10 -8.04
N ALA A 75 21.17 1.49 -8.16
CA ALA A 75 21.84 1.32 -9.44
C ALA A 75 20.91 0.62 -10.45
N GLY A 76 20.90 1.09 -11.68
CA GLY A 76 20.00 0.61 -12.74
C GLY A 76 18.65 1.32 -12.81
N TRP A 77 18.39 2.29 -11.91
CA TRP A 77 17.17 3.09 -11.88
C TRP A 77 17.49 4.59 -11.79
N LYS A 78 16.68 5.39 -12.45
CA LYS A 78 16.72 6.86 -12.37
C LYS A 78 15.43 7.36 -11.75
N MET A 79 15.55 8.25 -10.77
CA MET A 79 14.42 8.89 -10.13
C MET A 79 14.27 10.33 -10.59
N GLU A 80 13.06 10.71 -10.91
CA GLU A 80 12.67 12.11 -11.17
C GLU A 80 11.37 12.44 -10.44
N THR A 81 11.23 13.70 -10.06
CA THR A 81 9.98 14.24 -9.52
C THR A 81 9.21 14.88 -10.66
N VAL A 82 7.96 14.47 -10.83
CA VAL A 82 7.06 14.98 -11.87
C VAL A 82 5.86 15.64 -11.20
N THR A 83 5.41 16.77 -11.72
CA THR A 83 4.20 17.44 -11.26
C THR A 83 3.09 17.29 -12.29
N VAL A 84 1.95 16.75 -11.86
CA VAL A 84 0.75 16.59 -12.67
C VAL A 84 -0.41 17.30 -11.98
N ASN A 85 -0.96 18.34 -12.62
CA ASN A 85 -2.06 19.13 -12.05
C ASN A 85 -1.83 19.59 -10.59
N GLY A 86 -0.58 19.95 -10.25
CA GLY A 86 -0.19 20.37 -8.90
C GLY A 86 0.10 19.21 -7.94
N ILE A 87 -0.04 17.95 -8.37
CA ILE A 87 0.26 16.76 -7.58
C ILE A 87 1.70 16.35 -7.87
N THR A 88 2.49 16.18 -6.82
CA THR A 88 3.86 15.67 -6.93
C THR A 88 3.84 14.15 -6.95
N LEU A 89 4.43 13.55 -7.96
CA LEU A 89 4.67 12.12 -8.03
C LEU A 89 6.16 11.86 -8.28
N GLU A 90 6.61 10.71 -7.85
CA GLU A 90 7.95 10.24 -8.17
C GLU A 90 7.86 9.21 -9.29
N ARG A 91 8.64 9.41 -10.34
CA ARG A 91 8.82 8.45 -11.43
C ARG A 91 10.20 7.84 -11.32
N MET A 92 10.25 6.53 -11.38
CA MET A 92 11.50 5.80 -11.52
C MET A 92 11.51 5.06 -12.85
N THR A 93 12.61 5.18 -13.58
CA THR A 93 12.79 4.57 -14.89
C THR A 93 13.98 3.64 -14.85
N ALA A 94 13.79 2.41 -15.29
CA ALA A 94 14.89 1.45 -15.45
C ALA A 94 15.82 1.89 -16.58
N ASP A 95 17.13 1.75 -16.39
CA ASP A 95 18.12 2.01 -17.45
C ASP A 95 17.92 1.09 -18.66
N GLN A 96 17.42 -0.13 -18.43
CA GLN A 96 17.07 -1.10 -19.46
C GLN A 96 15.62 -1.53 -19.29
N LYS A 97 14.75 -1.11 -20.20
CA LYS A 97 13.35 -1.53 -20.23
C LYS A 97 13.25 -2.90 -20.89
N LYS A 98 12.58 -3.84 -20.23
CA LYS A 98 12.32 -5.18 -20.76
C LYS A 98 10.95 -5.28 -21.44
N SER A 99 10.02 -4.43 -21.07
CA SER A 99 8.68 -4.37 -21.64
C SER A 99 8.09 -2.94 -21.58
N ASP A 100 6.91 -2.74 -22.14
CA ASP A 100 6.14 -1.51 -22.04
C ASP A 100 5.26 -1.45 -20.76
N ARG A 101 5.42 -2.41 -19.85
CA ARG A 101 4.69 -2.42 -18.59
C ARG A 101 5.14 -1.28 -17.69
N VAL A 102 4.18 -0.72 -16.99
CA VAL A 102 4.35 0.37 -16.02
C VAL A 102 3.70 -0.06 -14.72
N LEU A 103 4.37 0.15 -13.61
CA LEU A 103 3.80 -0.05 -12.28
C LEU A 103 3.32 1.29 -11.73
N LEU A 104 2.05 1.37 -11.35
CA LEU A 104 1.45 2.52 -10.68
C LEU A 104 1.15 2.13 -9.24
N GLN A 105 1.91 2.70 -8.29
CA GLN A 105 1.77 2.38 -6.88
C GLN A 105 0.99 3.44 -6.12
N MET A 106 -0.02 2.98 -5.36
CA MET A 106 -0.74 3.72 -4.33
C MET A 106 -0.25 3.28 -2.96
N HIS A 107 0.41 4.16 -2.22
CA HIS A 107 0.98 3.79 -0.91
C HIS A 107 -0.09 3.64 0.17
N GLY A 108 0.17 2.82 1.18
CA GLY A 108 -0.63 2.72 2.40
C GLY A 108 -0.42 3.89 3.36
N GLY A 109 -0.81 3.69 4.62
CA GLY A 109 -0.67 4.70 5.68
C GLY A 109 -2.00 5.28 6.16
N GLY A 110 -3.13 4.59 5.93
CA GLY A 110 -4.45 4.96 6.47
C GLY A 110 -4.99 6.30 5.97
N TYR A 111 -4.54 6.77 4.81
CA TYR A 111 -4.79 8.10 4.24
C TYR A 111 -4.29 9.27 5.10
N VAL A 112 -3.48 9.01 6.14
CA VAL A 112 -2.90 10.04 7.03
C VAL A 112 -1.38 9.99 7.05
N GLY A 113 -0.78 8.84 6.74
CA GLY A 113 0.66 8.66 6.57
C GLY A 113 1.06 8.77 5.11
N GLY A 114 2.19 9.42 4.85
CA GLY A 114 2.76 9.55 3.52
C GLY A 114 3.62 8.35 3.10
N MET A 115 4.08 8.37 1.86
CA MET A 115 4.96 7.37 1.29
C MET A 115 6.30 7.28 2.05
N SER A 116 6.81 6.06 2.21
CA SER A 116 8.09 5.77 2.86
C SER A 116 9.11 5.19 1.87
N ASN A 117 10.38 5.10 2.29
CA ASN A 117 11.41 4.43 1.50
C ASN A 117 11.12 2.94 1.28
N ASN A 118 10.43 2.30 2.24
CA ASN A 118 9.99 0.91 2.07
C ASN A 118 9.01 0.75 0.91
N HIS A 119 8.07 1.71 0.71
CA HIS A 119 7.18 1.69 -0.45
C HIS A 119 7.95 1.81 -1.76
N ARG A 120 8.97 2.69 -1.81
CA ARG A 120 9.82 2.84 -3.01
C ARG A 120 10.55 1.55 -3.35
N ILE A 121 11.19 0.93 -2.35
CA ILE A 121 11.90 -0.36 -2.53
C ILE A 121 10.92 -1.47 -2.93
N LEU A 122 9.77 -1.57 -2.27
CA LEU A 122 8.75 -2.55 -2.61
C LEU A 122 8.29 -2.39 -4.07
N GLY A 123 7.93 -1.17 -4.48
CA GLY A 123 7.50 -0.89 -5.86
C GLY A 123 8.57 -1.20 -6.90
N LEU A 124 9.84 -0.89 -6.60
CA LEU A 124 10.95 -1.24 -7.49
C LEU A 124 11.16 -2.76 -7.61
N ARG A 125 11.02 -3.51 -6.51
CA ARG A 125 11.09 -4.98 -6.52
C ARG A 125 9.94 -5.57 -7.35
N GLN A 126 8.71 -5.11 -7.12
CA GLN A 126 7.54 -5.52 -7.89
C GLN A 126 7.73 -5.23 -9.39
N ALA A 127 8.20 -4.03 -9.73
CA ALA A 127 8.45 -3.65 -11.11
C ALA A 127 9.53 -4.50 -11.78
N THR A 128 10.64 -4.74 -11.06
CA THR A 128 11.76 -5.55 -11.60
C THR A 128 11.32 -6.98 -11.91
N LEU A 129 10.56 -7.61 -11.00
CA LEU A 129 10.08 -8.98 -11.18
C LEU A 129 8.98 -9.08 -12.24
N ALA A 130 8.13 -8.07 -12.37
CA ALA A 130 7.08 -8.02 -13.38
C ALA A 130 7.54 -7.43 -14.73
N ASP A 131 8.84 -7.20 -14.91
CA ASP A 131 9.45 -6.59 -16.11
C ASP A 131 8.89 -5.19 -16.44
N ALA A 132 8.38 -4.45 -15.47
CA ALA A 132 7.91 -3.08 -15.69
C ALA A 132 9.11 -2.11 -15.80
N GLY A 133 9.16 -1.37 -16.91
CA GLY A 133 10.25 -0.43 -17.20
C GLY A 133 10.14 0.91 -16.46
N GLU A 134 9.00 1.21 -15.87
CA GLU A 134 8.74 2.44 -15.14
C GLU A 134 7.88 2.17 -13.92
N VAL A 135 8.14 2.96 -12.87
CA VAL A 135 7.31 2.96 -11.65
C VAL A 135 6.88 4.39 -11.34
N TYR A 136 5.60 4.58 -11.10
CA TYR A 136 5.03 5.84 -10.66
C TYR A 136 4.51 5.70 -9.24
N PHE A 137 5.00 6.53 -8.33
CA PHE A 137 4.60 6.60 -6.94
C PHE A 137 3.76 7.86 -6.72
N VAL A 138 2.49 7.68 -6.36
CA VAL A 138 1.57 8.80 -6.22
C VAL A 138 1.60 9.34 -4.79
N ASN A 139 2.12 10.56 -4.62
CA ASN A 139 2.05 11.30 -3.36
C ASN A 139 0.71 12.03 -3.26
N TYR A 140 -0.36 11.27 -3.02
CA TYR A 140 -1.71 11.83 -2.94
C TYR A 140 -1.94 12.64 -1.65
N ARG A 141 -2.88 13.59 -1.70
CA ARG A 141 -3.26 14.45 -0.58
C ARG A 141 -3.83 13.66 0.59
N LEU A 142 -3.40 13.99 1.81
CA LEU A 142 -3.65 13.23 3.02
C LEU A 142 -4.65 13.92 3.96
N ALA A 143 -5.41 13.10 4.69
CA ALA A 143 -6.23 13.54 5.81
C ALA A 143 -5.35 13.89 7.04
N PRO A 144 -5.80 14.75 7.96
CA PRO A 144 -7.12 15.40 7.99
C PRO A 144 -7.22 16.65 7.12
N ALA A 145 -6.11 17.15 6.56
CA ALA A 145 -6.11 18.38 5.73
C ALA A 145 -6.97 18.20 4.48
N HIS A 146 -6.94 17.01 3.89
CA HIS A 146 -7.69 16.65 2.69
C HIS A 146 -8.45 15.34 2.90
N VAL A 147 -9.77 15.42 2.90
CA VAL A 147 -10.65 14.26 3.04
C VAL A 147 -11.12 13.78 1.67
N TYR A 148 -11.87 12.66 1.64
CA TYR A 148 -12.49 12.16 0.42
C TYR A 148 -13.22 13.31 -0.33
N PRO A 149 -13.05 13.45 -1.68
CA PRO A 149 -12.38 12.52 -2.60
C PRO A 149 -10.93 12.91 -2.96
N ALA A 150 -10.22 13.73 -2.18
CA ALA A 150 -8.96 14.35 -2.57
C ALA A 150 -7.91 13.35 -3.09
N ALA A 151 -7.68 12.24 -2.39
CA ALA A 151 -6.72 11.22 -2.83
C ALA A 151 -7.16 10.53 -4.14
N LEU A 152 -8.47 10.30 -4.32
CA LEU A 152 -9.01 9.75 -5.57
C LEU A 152 -8.83 10.72 -6.74
N GLU A 153 -9.09 12.02 -6.54
CA GLU A 153 -8.86 13.04 -7.56
C GLU A 153 -7.41 13.06 -8.01
N ASP A 154 -6.47 12.93 -7.06
CA ASP A 154 -5.05 12.90 -7.34
C ASP A 154 -4.66 11.64 -8.14
N ALA A 155 -5.14 10.47 -7.73
CA ALA A 155 -4.91 9.22 -8.43
C ALA A 155 -5.48 9.25 -9.87
N VAL A 156 -6.67 9.80 -10.04
CA VAL A 156 -7.31 9.98 -11.35
C VAL A 156 -6.51 10.92 -12.24
N ALA A 157 -6.01 12.04 -11.71
CA ALA A 157 -5.21 12.99 -12.47
C ALA A 157 -3.92 12.34 -12.96
N VAL A 158 -3.23 11.59 -12.11
CA VAL A 158 -2.01 10.85 -12.47
C VAL A 158 -2.33 9.79 -13.52
N TYR A 159 -3.37 8.97 -13.34
CA TYR A 159 -3.75 7.95 -14.30
C TYR A 159 -4.04 8.52 -15.68
N LYS A 160 -4.83 9.60 -15.76
CA LYS A 160 -5.10 10.32 -17.01
C LYS A 160 -3.83 10.84 -17.68
N GLU A 161 -2.88 11.33 -16.88
CA GLU A 161 -1.59 11.78 -17.43
C GLU A 161 -0.78 10.61 -18.02
N LEU A 162 -0.80 9.42 -17.40
CA LEU A 162 -0.16 8.25 -18.01
C LEU A 162 -0.77 7.91 -19.37
N LEU A 163 -2.10 7.95 -19.49
CA LEU A 163 -2.79 7.76 -20.76
C LEU A 163 -2.42 8.84 -21.79
N ASN A 164 -2.34 10.11 -21.39
CA ASN A 164 -1.93 11.23 -22.25
C ASN A 164 -0.49 11.09 -22.75
N ARG A 165 0.39 10.47 -21.98
CA ARG A 165 1.77 10.13 -22.39
C ARG A 165 1.83 8.93 -23.34
N GLY A 166 0.70 8.35 -23.70
CA GLY A 166 0.60 7.21 -24.61
C GLY A 166 0.77 5.84 -23.93
N ILE A 167 0.81 5.79 -22.60
CA ILE A 167 0.82 4.53 -21.86
C ILE A 167 -0.57 3.92 -21.98
N LYS A 168 -0.66 2.70 -22.51
CA LYS A 168 -1.93 2.00 -22.60
C LYS A 168 -2.36 1.48 -21.24
N GLY A 169 -3.65 1.56 -20.92
CA GLY A 169 -4.18 1.05 -19.65
C GLY A 169 -3.81 -0.42 -19.43
N GLU A 170 -3.93 -1.25 -20.46
CA GLU A 170 -3.58 -2.68 -20.44
C GLU A 170 -2.13 -2.99 -20.06
N ASN A 171 -1.23 -1.99 -20.14
CA ASN A 171 0.18 -2.10 -19.74
C ASN A 171 0.43 -1.63 -18.30
N ILE A 172 -0.59 -1.14 -17.60
CA ILE A 172 -0.45 -0.64 -16.23
C ILE A 172 -0.74 -1.76 -15.22
N ILE A 173 0.24 -2.05 -14.39
CA ILE A 173 0.08 -2.85 -13.17
C ILE A 173 -0.29 -1.86 -12.06
N LEU A 174 -1.53 -1.89 -11.60
CA LEU A 174 -1.99 -1.03 -10.51
C LEU A 174 -1.79 -1.75 -9.19
N THR A 175 -0.92 -1.23 -8.32
CA THR A 175 -0.64 -1.83 -7.01
C THR A 175 -1.03 -0.89 -5.87
N GLY A 176 -1.37 -1.47 -4.73
CA GLY A 176 -1.59 -0.70 -3.51
C GLY A 176 -1.65 -1.58 -2.27
N ASP A 177 -1.12 -1.04 -1.18
CA ASP A 177 -1.15 -1.65 0.14
C ASP A 177 -2.11 -0.89 1.06
N SER A 178 -2.82 -1.59 1.93
CA SER A 178 -3.68 -0.98 2.96
C SER A 178 -4.69 0.05 2.39
N ALA A 179 -4.56 1.32 2.79
CA ALA A 179 -5.33 2.45 2.24
C ALA A 179 -5.07 2.67 0.75
N GLY A 180 -3.84 2.43 0.28
CA GLY A 180 -3.50 2.48 -1.14
C GLY A 180 -4.19 1.36 -1.93
N GLY A 181 -4.37 0.19 -1.32
CA GLY A 181 -5.18 -0.89 -1.90
C GLY A 181 -6.66 -0.51 -2.04
N ASN A 182 -7.21 0.24 -1.08
CA ASN A 182 -8.53 0.84 -1.20
C ASN A 182 -8.58 1.83 -2.38
N LEU A 183 -7.62 2.76 -2.43
CA LEU A 183 -7.53 3.79 -3.47
C LEU A 183 -7.38 3.17 -4.88
N ALA A 184 -6.66 2.07 -5.02
CA ALA A 184 -6.51 1.36 -6.29
C ALA A 184 -7.86 0.82 -6.80
N VAL A 185 -8.69 0.24 -5.91
CA VAL A 185 -10.04 -0.22 -6.28
C VAL A 185 -10.95 0.97 -6.58
N GLU A 186 -10.91 2.04 -5.76
CA GLU A 186 -11.70 3.27 -6.00
C GLU A 186 -11.34 3.91 -7.35
N LEU A 187 -10.03 3.98 -7.69
CA LEU A 187 -9.58 4.46 -8.99
C LEU A 187 -10.17 3.63 -10.13
N SER A 188 -10.11 2.31 -10.04
CA SER A 188 -10.63 1.42 -11.08
C SER A 188 -12.17 1.54 -11.24
N LEU A 189 -12.90 1.72 -10.12
CA LEU A 189 -14.33 2.02 -10.15
C LEU A 189 -14.61 3.36 -10.87
N TYR A 190 -13.84 4.40 -10.56
CA TYR A 190 -13.95 5.69 -11.23
C TYR A 190 -13.69 5.57 -12.74
N LEU A 191 -12.64 4.81 -13.14
CA LEU A 191 -12.31 4.59 -14.55
C LEU A 191 -13.48 3.88 -15.29
N LYS A 192 -14.07 2.85 -14.65
CA LYS A 192 -15.26 2.16 -15.17
C LYS A 192 -16.42 3.11 -15.39
N GLU A 193 -16.80 3.89 -14.37
CA GLU A 193 -17.92 4.84 -14.44
C GLU A 193 -17.73 5.90 -15.53
N ASN A 194 -16.47 6.31 -15.76
CA ASN A 194 -16.13 7.32 -16.75
C ASN A 194 -15.70 6.74 -18.11
N LYS A 195 -15.83 5.43 -18.32
CA LYS A 195 -15.48 4.71 -19.56
C LYS A 195 -14.02 4.98 -20.02
N LEU A 196 -13.12 5.09 -19.05
CA LEU A 196 -11.69 5.23 -19.29
C LEU A 196 -11.02 3.85 -19.38
N PRO A 197 -9.90 3.73 -20.10
CA PRO A 197 -9.13 2.49 -20.14
C PRO A 197 -8.79 2.00 -18.73
N GLN A 198 -9.02 0.71 -18.47
CA GLN A 198 -8.69 0.05 -17.20
C GLN A 198 -7.21 -0.35 -17.17
N PRO A 199 -6.58 -0.51 -15.98
CA PRO A 199 -5.28 -1.15 -15.86
C PRO A 199 -5.35 -2.61 -16.33
N GLY A 200 -4.20 -3.20 -16.68
CA GLY A 200 -4.11 -4.60 -17.08
C GLY A 200 -4.45 -5.55 -15.94
N VAL A 201 -3.94 -5.26 -14.75
CA VAL A 201 -4.22 -5.99 -13.51
C VAL A 201 -4.24 -5.05 -12.31
N ILE A 202 -4.89 -5.50 -11.22
CA ILE A 202 -4.84 -4.88 -9.90
C ILE A 202 -4.20 -5.87 -8.92
N ALA A 203 -3.14 -5.46 -8.20
CA ALA A 203 -2.49 -6.26 -7.16
C ALA A 203 -2.53 -5.53 -5.82
N LEU A 204 -3.19 -6.14 -4.83
CA LEU A 204 -3.52 -5.53 -3.55
C LEU A 204 -2.85 -6.27 -2.40
N ALA A 205 -2.14 -5.55 -1.55
CA ALA A 205 -1.58 -6.08 -0.31
C ALA A 205 -2.40 -5.59 0.88
N SER A 206 -2.97 -6.51 1.65
CA SER A 206 -3.76 -6.22 2.88
C SER A 206 -4.76 -5.06 2.72
N PRO A 207 -5.58 -4.99 1.66
CA PRO A 207 -6.35 -3.79 1.30
C PRO A 207 -7.39 -3.42 2.37
N TRP A 208 -7.51 -2.13 2.67
CA TRP A 208 -8.54 -1.60 3.55
C TRP A 208 -9.85 -1.35 2.78
N THR A 209 -10.66 -2.39 2.59
CA THR A 209 -11.81 -2.35 1.67
C THR A 209 -13.14 -1.97 2.30
N THR A 210 -13.18 -1.71 3.60
CA THR A 210 -14.35 -1.12 4.29
C THR A 210 -13.94 -0.29 5.49
N PHE A 211 -14.62 0.82 5.68
CA PHE A 211 -14.47 1.69 6.86
C PHE A 211 -15.32 1.25 8.05
N GLU A 212 -16.10 0.17 7.92
CA GLU A 212 -16.87 -0.39 9.03
C GLU A 212 -15.98 -1.11 10.05
N HIS A 213 -16.33 -0.95 11.32
CA HIS A 213 -15.83 -1.77 12.42
C HIS A 213 -16.93 -2.73 12.85
N LYS A 214 -16.89 -3.97 12.37
CA LYS A 214 -17.92 -4.97 12.64
C LYS A 214 -17.39 -6.06 13.57
N LYS A 215 -18.13 -6.36 14.64
CA LYS A 215 -17.88 -7.54 15.48
C LYS A 215 -17.97 -8.81 14.62
N GLY A 216 -17.18 -9.83 14.96
CA GLY A 216 -17.14 -11.09 14.20
C GLY A 216 -16.27 -11.04 12.94
N THR A 217 -15.45 -10.01 12.77
CA THR A 217 -14.45 -9.89 11.71
C THR A 217 -13.04 -9.94 12.27
N SER A 218 -12.03 -10.07 11.40
CA SER A 218 -10.62 -10.04 11.79
C SER A 218 -10.21 -8.78 12.55
N ARG A 219 -10.89 -7.66 12.33
CA ARG A 219 -10.71 -6.44 13.14
C ARG A 219 -11.00 -6.64 14.62
N TYR A 220 -11.65 -7.72 14.98
CA TYR A 220 -11.98 -8.06 16.36
C TYR A 220 -11.13 -9.23 16.88
N TYR A 221 -11.04 -10.34 16.13
CA TYR A 221 -10.31 -11.51 16.63
C TYR A 221 -8.80 -11.51 16.31
N ASN A 222 -8.33 -10.63 15.42
CA ASN A 222 -6.91 -10.41 15.18
C ASN A 222 -6.38 -9.13 15.86
N ASP A 223 -7.19 -8.39 16.64
CA ASP A 223 -6.79 -7.11 17.28
C ASP A 223 -5.57 -7.27 18.23
N GLU A 224 -5.34 -8.47 18.77
CA GLU A 224 -4.17 -8.79 19.58
C GLU A 224 -3.05 -9.51 18.79
N LYS A 225 -3.34 -10.02 17.59
CA LYS A 225 -2.38 -10.76 16.78
C LYS A 225 -1.69 -9.89 15.74
N ASP A 226 -2.38 -8.89 15.22
CA ASP A 226 -1.79 -7.96 14.27
C ASP A 226 -0.85 -6.99 14.99
N VAL A 227 0.44 -7.26 14.87
CA VAL A 227 1.48 -6.48 15.57
C VAL A 227 1.77 -5.12 14.89
N ILE A 228 1.05 -4.79 13.82
CA ILE A 228 1.20 -3.55 13.05
C ILE A 228 0.01 -2.63 13.27
N LEU A 229 -1.21 -3.11 13.10
CA LEU A 229 -2.45 -2.32 13.25
C LEU A 229 -3.26 -2.69 14.49
N GLY A 230 -2.94 -3.76 15.18
CA GLY A 230 -3.69 -4.26 16.32
C GLY A 230 -3.61 -3.37 17.55
N LYS A 231 -4.30 -3.78 18.60
CA LYS A 231 -4.43 -3.07 19.87
C LYS A 231 -3.07 -2.75 20.49
N GLY A 232 -2.89 -1.49 20.84
CA GLY A 232 -1.64 -1.03 21.48
C GLY A 232 -0.52 -0.69 20.51
N THR A 233 -0.68 -0.92 19.21
CA THR A 233 0.31 -0.50 18.21
C THR A 233 0.17 1.00 17.88
N PRO A 234 1.25 1.66 17.42
CA PRO A 234 1.20 3.09 17.07
C PRO A 234 0.23 3.40 15.93
N LEU A 235 -0.02 2.44 15.02
CA LEU A 235 -0.83 2.62 13.81
C LEU A 235 -2.31 2.25 14.00
N ASN A 236 -2.73 1.81 15.19
CA ASN A 236 -4.11 1.42 15.46
C ASN A 236 -5.10 2.61 15.39
N ILE A 237 -4.67 3.82 15.77
CA ILE A 237 -5.52 5.00 15.88
C ILE A 237 -6.09 5.46 14.51
N PRO A 238 -5.28 5.61 13.43
CA PRO A 238 -5.79 6.06 12.14
C PRO A 238 -6.91 5.17 11.58
N VAL A 239 -6.80 3.86 11.78
CA VAL A 239 -7.79 2.88 11.32
C VAL A 239 -9.14 3.06 12.01
N LYS A 240 -9.13 3.33 13.33
CA LYS A 240 -10.37 3.55 14.12
C LYS A 240 -11.02 4.90 13.81
N ASP A 241 -10.22 5.93 13.66
CA ASP A 241 -10.69 7.31 13.47
C ASP A 241 -11.18 7.57 12.04
N ALA A 242 -10.54 6.97 11.03
CA ALA A 242 -10.94 7.05 9.63
C ALA A 242 -11.23 8.49 9.14
N LYS A 243 -10.33 9.43 9.43
CA LYS A 243 -10.48 10.86 9.08
C LYS A 243 -10.77 11.09 7.60
N TYR A 244 -10.18 10.30 6.72
CA TYR A 244 -10.33 10.43 5.28
C TYR A 244 -11.78 10.37 4.80
N LYS A 245 -12.64 9.60 5.46
CA LYS A 245 -14.05 9.48 5.03
C LYS A 245 -14.84 10.80 5.01
N GLY A 246 -14.37 11.82 5.70
CA GLY A 246 -15.09 13.08 5.82
C GLY A 246 -16.52 12.86 6.36
N LYS A 247 -17.52 13.38 5.64
CA LYS A 247 -18.94 13.26 5.99
C LYS A 247 -19.62 11.99 5.48
N LEU A 248 -18.93 11.18 4.66
CA LEU A 248 -19.53 9.99 4.07
C LEU A 248 -19.83 8.90 5.09
N SER A 249 -20.84 8.07 4.80
CA SER A 249 -21.11 6.86 5.58
C SER A 249 -19.92 5.89 5.46
N ARG A 250 -19.65 5.13 6.52
CA ARG A 250 -18.63 4.06 6.48
C ARG A 250 -18.97 2.92 5.51
N LYS A 251 -20.24 2.84 5.07
CA LYS A 251 -20.74 1.87 4.07
C LYS A 251 -20.89 2.46 2.68
N ASP A 252 -20.52 3.73 2.50
CA ASP A 252 -20.60 4.34 1.19
C ASP A 252 -19.71 3.57 0.21
N PRO A 253 -20.23 3.05 -0.91
CA PRO A 253 -19.47 2.23 -1.86
C PRO A 253 -18.27 2.97 -2.47
N ARG A 254 -18.28 4.31 -2.43
CA ARG A 254 -17.15 5.13 -2.87
C ARG A 254 -15.97 5.11 -1.90
N LEU A 255 -16.19 4.70 -0.64
CA LEU A 255 -15.14 4.54 0.38
C LEU A 255 -14.89 3.07 0.72
N SER A 256 -15.93 2.25 0.60
CA SER A 256 -15.93 0.85 1.01
C SER A 256 -16.30 -0.01 -0.20
N PRO A 257 -15.34 -0.29 -1.09
CA PRO A 257 -15.58 -0.94 -2.38
C PRO A 257 -16.20 -2.35 -2.26
N ILE A 258 -16.15 -2.99 -1.11
CA ILE A 258 -16.91 -4.23 -0.88
C ILE A 258 -18.44 -4.07 -1.02
N TYR A 259 -18.95 -2.83 -1.08
CA TYR A 259 -20.36 -2.51 -1.32
C TYR A 259 -20.62 -2.00 -2.74
N ALA A 260 -19.58 -1.84 -3.54
CA ALA A 260 -19.70 -1.39 -4.94
C ALA A 260 -20.03 -2.56 -5.89
N ASP A 261 -20.48 -2.24 -7.07
CA ASP A 261 -20.52 -3.19 -8.20
C ASP A 261 -19.13 -3.23 -8.85
N LEU A 262 -18.43 -4.37 -8.69
CA LEU A 262 -17.08 -4.55 -9.21
C LEU A 262 -17.07 -5.10 -10.65
N SER A 263 -18.22 -5.46 -11.24
CA SER A 263 -18.27 -6.03 -12.59
C SER A 263 -17.49 -5.20 -13.61
N GLY A 264 -16.73 -5.84 -14.48
CA GLY A 264 -15.92 -5.15 -15.51
C GLY A 264 -14.63 -4.52 -15.02
N LEU A 265 -14.25 -4.67 -13.74
CA LEU A 265 -12.91 -4.33 -13.28
C LEU A 265 -11.87 -5.34 -13.80
N PRO A 266 -10.57 -4.99 -13.83
CA PRO A 266 -9.51 -5.90 -14.27
C PRO A 266 -9.35 -7.13 -13.39
N PRO A 267 -8.61 -8.16 -13.86
CA PRO A 267 -8.15 -9.25 -12.99
C PRO A 267 -7.49 -8.74 -11.73
N MET A 268 -7.80 -9.36 -10.59
CA MET A 268 -7.42 -8.87 -9.27
C MET A 268 -6.66 -9.95 -8.47
N LEU A 269 -5.44 -9.60 -8.03
CA LEU A 269 -4.70 -10.35 -7.02
C LEU A 269 -4.88 -9.67 -5.67
N ILE A 270 -5.22 -10.44 -4.64
CA ILE A 270 -5.37 -9.97 -3.27
C ILE A 270 -4.48 -10.82 -2.37
N GLN A 271 -3.58 -10.18 -1.63
CA GLN A 271 -2.68 -10.82 -0.70
C GLN A 271 -2.94 -10.33 0.72
N ALA A 272 -3.02 -11.22 1.71
CA ALA A 272 -3.30 -10.85 3.08
C ALA A 272 -2.51 -11.70 4.09
N GLY A 273 -2.07 -11.09 5.17
CA GLY A 273 -1.54 -11.81 6.32
C GLY A 273 -2.65 -12.52 7.09
N GLY A 274 -2.41 -13.76 7.55
CA GLY A 274 -3.38 -14.54 8.33
C GLY A 274 -3.72 -13.91 9.69
N ASN A 275 -2.79 -13.15 10.26
CA ASN A 275 -2.98 -12.39 11.49
C ASN A 275 -3.36 -10.91 11.24
N ALA A 276 -3.49 -10.49 9.97
CA ALA A 276 -3.80 -9.11 9.62
C ALA A 276 -5.20 -8.69 10.10
N LEU A 277 -5.29 -7.43 10.54
CA LEU A 277 -6.56 -6.83 10.95
C LEU A 277 -7.57 -6.77 9.80
N PHE A 278 -7.10 -6.66 8.54
CA PHE A 278 -7.92 -6.57 7.34
C PHE A 278 -8.11 -7.90 6.58
N LEU A 279 -7.82 -9.06 7.22
CA LEU A 279 -8.00 -10.36 6.59
C LEU A 279 -9.45 -10.60 6.10
N THR A 280 -10.45 -10.35 6.96
CA THR A 280 -11.87 -10.53 6.57
C THR A 280 -12.25 -9.61 5.40
N GLU A 281 -11.65 -8.43 5.32
CA GLU A 281 -11.90 -7.47 4.25
C GLU A 281 -11.34 -7.97 2.93
N SER A 282 -10.14 -8.53 2.94
CA SER A 282 -9.50 -9.15 1.78
C SER A 282 -10.33 -10.34 1.27
N VAL A 283 -10.80 -11.20 2.17
CA VAL A 283 -11.68 -12.34 1.83
C VAL A 283 -12.99 -11.86 1.20
N ARG A 284 -13.67 -10.90 1.82
CA ARG A 284 -14.93 -10.34 1.31
C ARG A 284 -14.78 -9.65 -0.04
N LEU A 285 -13.66 -8.95 -0.26
CA LEU A 285 -13.39 -8.35 -1.57
C LEU A 285 -13.21 -9.43 -2.64
N ALA A 286 -12.49 -10.51 -2.33
CA ALA A 286 -12.30 -11.63 -3.25
C ALA A 286 -13.62 -12.33 -3.58
N GLU A 287 -14.45 -12.62 -2.57
CA GLU A 287 -15.79 -13.19 -2.76
C GLU A 287 -16.67 -12.30 -3.64
N LYS A 288 -16.65 -10.99 -3.38
CA LYS A 288 -17.40 -10.00 -4.16
C LYS A 288 -16.90 -9.93 -5.60
N ALA A 289 -15.58 -9.86 -5.81
CA ALA A 289 -14.98 -9.83 -7.15
C ALA A 289 -15.36 -11.08 -7.95
N ALA A 290 -15.28 -12.27 -7.34
CA ALA A 290 -15.68 -13.53 -7.98
C ALA A 290 -17.18 -13.53 -8.32
N ALA A 291 -18.05 -13.08 -7.42
CA ALA A 291 -19.48 -12.98 -7.66
C ALA A 291 -19.84 -12.01 -8.79
N ASP A 292 -19.04 -10.94 -8.95
CA ASP A 292 -19.19 -9.95 -10.03
C ASP A 292 -18.50 -10.38 -11.34
N GLY A 293 -17.96 -11.61 -11.41
CA GLY A 293 -17.40 -12.21 -12.63
C GLY A 293 -15.96 -11.77 -12.95
N ILE A 294 -15.23 -11.24 -11.98
CA ILE A 294 -13.82 -10.84 -12.15
C ILE A 294 -12.89 -12.03 -11.88
N PRO A 295 -11.88 -12.29 -12.73
CA PRO A 295 -10.81 -13.21 -12.38
C PRO A 295 -10.10 -12.72 -11.11
N VAL A 296 -10.16 -13.48 -10.04
CA VAL A 296 -9.55 -13.10 -8.75
C VAL A 296 -8.73 -14.24 -8.18
N THR A 297 -7.56 -13.89 -7.64
CA THR A 297 -6.74 -14.75 -6.79
C THR A 297 -6.65 -14.11 -5.40
N LEU A 298 -6.90 -14.90 -4.35
CA LEU A 298 -6.68 -14.52 -2.97
C LEU A 298 -5.64 -15.45 -2.36
N THR A 299 -4.53 -14.89 -1.88
CA THR A 299 -3.51 -15.63 -1.14
C THR A 299 -3.43 -15.12 0.29
N VAL A 300 -3.56 -16.05 1.24
CA VAL A 300 -3.41 -15.75 2.67
C VAL A 300 -2.11 -16.36 3.17
N TYR A 301 -1.26 -15.54 3.76
CA TYR A 301 0.04 -15.93 4.32
C TYR A 301 -0.09 -16.16 5.84
N PRO A 302 -0.12 -17.44 6.29
CA PRO A 302 -0.38 -17.76 7.69
C PRO A 302 0.65 -17.18 8.65
N GLY A 303 0.19 -16.58 9.76
CA GLY A 303 1.06 -15.98 10.78
C GLY A 303 1.64 -14.62 10.43
N MET A 304 1.46 -14.13 9.21
CA MET A 304 1.87 -12.78 8.80
C MET A 304 0.86 -11.72 9.23
N SER A 305 1.35 -10.55 9.60
CA SER A 305 0.54 -9.38 9.97
C SER A 305 0.21 -8.52 8.75
N HIS A 306 -0.43 -7.38 8.98
CA HIS A 306 -0.74 -6.37 7.98
C HIS A 306 0.51 -5.90 7.22
N ASP A 307 0.43 -5.72 5.90
CA ASP A 307 1.48 -5.20 5.00
C ASP A 307 2.87 -5.86 5.20
N PHE A 308 2.88 -7.17 5.41
CA PHE A 308 4.09 -7.92 5.73
C PHE A 308 5.19 -7.78 4.66
N ALA A 309 4.85 -7.78 3.37
CA ALA A 309 5.81 -7.63 2.29
C ALA A 309 6.55 -6.27 2.31
N LEU A 310 5.88 -5.22 2.80
CA LEU A 310 6.44 -3.89 2.98
C LEU A 310 7.40 -3.82 4.18
N LEU A 311 7.07 -4.52 5.27
CA LEU A 311 7.70 -4.33 6.59
C LEU A 311 8.65 -5.45 6.99
N LEU A 312 8.50 -6.64 6.41
CA LEU A 312 9.26 -7.85 6.70
C LEU A 312 9.88 -8.46 5.42
N PRO A 313 10.66 -7.68 4.65
CA PRO A 313 11.11 -8.07 3.31
C PRO A 313 12.03 -9.30 3.27
N GLU A 314 12.59 -9.71 4.42
CA GLU A 314 13.45 -10.87 4.56
C GLU A 314 12.69 -12.18 4.80
N MET A 315 11.38 -12.15 5.00
CA MET A 315 10.58 -13.36 5.14
C MET A 315 10.32 -14.02 3.79
N GLN A 316 10.38 -15.36 3.74
CA GLN A 316 10.04 -16.09 2.51
C GLN A 316 8.63 -15.75 2.02
N ASP A 317 7.67 -15.61 2.92
CA ASP A 317 6.30 -15.17 2.57
C ASP A 317 6.27 -13.84 1.80
N SER A 318 7.18 -12.92 2.11
CA SER A 318 7.27 -11.63 1.42
C SER A 318 7.87 -11.78 0.02
N ILE A 319 8.87 -12.65 -0.13
CA ILE A 319 9.47 -12.97 -1.43
C ILE A 319 8.43 -13.66 -2.32
N ASP A 320 7.77 -14.71 -1.80
CA ASP A 320 6.72 -15.44 -2.52
C ASP A 320 5.59 -14.51 -2.98
N SER A 321 5.24 -13.50 -2.15
CA SER A 321 4.21 -12.51 -2.52
C SER A 321 4.62 -11.61 -3.68
N LEU A 322 5.90 -11.29 -3.81
CA LEU A 322 6.42 -10.51 -4.95
C LEU A 322 6.44 -11.34 -6.23
N ASP A 323 6.89 -12.60 -6.16
CA ASP A 323 6.88 -13.53 -7.30
C ASP A 323 5.45 -13.77 -7.79
N GLU A 324 4.48 -13.92 -6.88
CA GLU A 324 3.07 -14.08 -7.23
C GLU A 324 2.52 -12.88 -8.01
N ILE A 325 2.93 -11.64 -7.68
CA ILE A 325 2.52 -10.43 -8.44
C ILE A 325 3.06 -10.50 -9.87
N ALA A 326 4.32 -10.90 -10.05
CA ALA A 326 4.93 -11.06 -11.36
C ALA A 326 4.23 -12.14 -12.18
N ASP A 327 3.98 -13.30 -11.59
CA ASP A 327 3.27 -14.40 -12.23
C ASP A 327 1.84 -14.03 -12.61
N PHE A 328 1.16 -13.28 -11.74
CA PHE A 328 -0.19 -12.78 -12.01
C PHE A 328 -0.20 -11.79 -13.18
N ALA A 329 0.73 -10.84 -13.19
CA ALA A 329 0.89 -9.91 -14.30
C ALA A 329 1.19 -10.67 -15.62
N ASN A 330 2.10 -11.66 -15.59
CA ASN A 330 2.43 -12.47 -16.77
C ASN A 330 1.25 -13.31 -17.28
N ARG A 331 0.32 -13.72 -16.41
CA ARG A 331 -0.86 -14.49 -16.79
C ARG A 331 -1.91 -13.65 -17.51
N TYR A 332 -2.10 -12.40 -17.13
CA TYR A 332 -3.20 -11.57 -17.60
C TYR A 332 -2.80 -10.40 -18.51
N MET A 333 -1.52 -10.04 -18.54
CA MET A 333 -0.99 -8.98 -19.38
C MET A 333 -0.11 -9.57 -20.50
N LYS A 334 -0.19 -8.98 -21.68
CA LYS A 334 0.60 -9.41 -22.85
C LYS A 334 1.99 -8.77 -22.84
#